data_dbebd2fda09c66b4bc0e339975778752
#
_entry.id   dbebd2fda09c66b4bc0e339975778752
#
_cell.length_a   1.000
_cell.length_b   1.000
_cell.length_c   1.000
_cell.angle_alpha   90.00
_cell.angle_beta   90.00
_cell.angle_gamma   90.00
#
_symmetry.space_group_name_H-M   'P 1'
#
loop_
_entity.id
_entity.type
_entity.pdbx_description
1 polymer ?
#
loop_
_entity_poly.entity_id
_entity_poly.type
_entity_poly.pdbx_seq_one_letter_code
_entity_poly.pdbx_strand_id
1 'polypeptide(L)'
;DSTIHFPEQQINHPMFNILPIEMGWKGSEKTILEKIKHVELYQKLFKESYPGVKEPFTVNNIQRAISSFIKSIISLSSPYDKFLNKKETLDESQIRGKILFFSNQLACATCHGGINFNKASGEMQYFNTGLYYTTDEYHYPEGDKALYVLTKNPDHVGKFKVPTRLNLSYMAPYDHDGSAATLEDVLKVYEN
;
A
#
# COMPACT_ATOMS: atom_id res chain seq x y z
N ASP A 1 -3.02 3.38 7.45
CA ASP A 1 -3.55 3.75 8.76
C ASP A 1 -2.86 2.94 9.85
N SER A 2 -2.34 3.62 10.89
CA SER A 2 -1.61 2.98 12.00
C SER A 2 -2.53 2.17 12.94
N THR A 3 -3.84 2.32 12.82
CA THR A 3 -4.84 1.62 13.65
C THR A 3 -5.39 0.36 13.01
N ILE A 4 -5.03 0.10 11.74
CA ILE A 4 -5.54 -1.04 10.97
C ILE A 4 -4.48 -2.13 10.89
N HIS A 5 -4.84 -3.31 11.35
CA HIS A 5 -3.92 -4.46 11.43
C HIS A 5 -4.28 -5.58 10.45
N PHE A 6 -5.50 -5.60 9.92
CA PHE A 6 -5.99 -6.66 9.04
C PHE A 6 -6.58 -6.09 7.75
N PRO A 7 -6.37 -6.74 6.60
CA PRO A 7 -6.95 -6.30 5.32
C PRO A 7 -8.47 -6.16 5.36
N GLU A 8 -9.17 -7.01 6.09
CA GLU A 8 -10.62 -6.96 6.27
C GLU A 8 -11.07 -5.65 6.92
N GLN A 9 -10.28 -5.10 7.84
CA GLN A 9 -10.55 -3.79 8.45
C GLN A 9 -10.26 -2.65 7.49
N GLN A 10 -9.18 -2.78 6.69
CA GLN A 10 -8.83 -1.76 5.68
C GLN A 10 -9.94 -1.61 4.63
N ILE A 11 -10.57 -2.70 4.22
CA ILE A 11 -11.64 -2.70 3.22
C ILE A 11 -12.87 -1.90 3.69
N ASN A 12 -13.08 -1.74 4.99
CA ASN A 12 -14.16 -0.88 5.51
C ASN A 12 -14.03 0.57 5.04
N HIS A 13 -12.82 1.10 4.92
CA HIS A 13 -12.63 2.50 4.53
C HIS A 13 -13.19 2.76 3.14
N PRO A 14 -12.72 2.15 2.05
CA PRO A 14 -13.28 2.40 0.72
C PRO A 14 -14.75 1.99 0.61
N MET A 15 -15.21 0.99 1.33
CA MET A 15 -16.62 0.58 1.29
C MET A 15 -17.55 1.63 1.92
N PHE A 16 -17.20 2.15 3.09
CA PHE A 16 -18.13 2.91 3.93
C PHE A 16 -17.78 4.38 4.14
N ASN A 17 -16.64 4.86 3.62
CA ASN A 17 -16.30 6.28 3.67
C ASN A 17 -17.35 7.13 2.98
N ILE A 18 -17.60 8.32 3.57
CA ILE A 18 -18.52 9.32 3.04
C ILE A 18 -17.80 10.56 2.54
N LEU A 19 -16.52 10.71 2.86
CA LEU A 19 -15.68 11.83 2.41
C LEU A 19 -14.19 11.35 2.33
N PRO A 20 -13.66 11.12 1.13
CA PRO A 20 -14.40 10.99 -0.14
C PRO A 20 -15.31 9.75 -0.14
N ILE A 21 -16.34 9.76 -1.00
CA ILE A 21 -17.11 8.56 -1.29
C ILE A 21 -16.33 7.77 -2.33
N GLU A 22 -15.97 6.51 -1.99
CA GLU A 22 -15.27 5.63 -2.91
C GLU A 22 -16.21 4.55 -3.49
N MET A 23 -16.68 3.62 -2.67
CA MET A 23 -17.56 2.53 -3.13
C MET A 23 -19.05 2.74 -2.81
N GLY A 24 -19.39 3.71 -1.97
CA GLY A 24 -20.78 4.13 -1.70
C GLY A 24 -21.66 3.09 -1.01
N TRP A 25 -21.09 2.22 -0.18
CA TRP A 25 -21.87 1.19 0.53
C TRP A 25 -22.71 1.75 1.66
N LYS A 26 -22.24 2.81 2.33
CA LYS A 26 -22.92 3.32 3.53
C LYS A 26 -24.36 3.74 3.24
N GLY A 27 -25.30 3.08 3.93
CA GLY A 27 -26.73 3.28 3.74
C GLY A 27 -27.33 2.56 2.53
N SER A 28 -26.50 1.86 1.73
CA SER A 28 -26.92 1.11 0.54
C SER A 28 -26.66 -0.39 0.65
N GLU A 29 -26.22 -0.87 1.81
CA GLU A 29 -25.70 -2.24 2.01
C GLU A 29 -26.69 -3.29 1.52
N LYS A 30 -27.96 -3.18 1.92
CA LYS A 30 -29.01 -4.14 1.52
C LYS A 30 -29.20 -4.17 0.01
N THR A 31 -29.27 -3.01 -0.64
CA THR A 31 -29.47 -2.89 -2.08
C THR A 31 -28.28 -3.49 -2.86
N ILE A 32 -27.06 -3.25 -2.39
CA ILE A 32 -25.84 -3.76 -3.02
C ILE A 32 -25.77 -5.28 -2.84
N LEU A 33 -26.01 -5.80 -1.64
CA LEU A 33 -26.03 -7.23 -1.38
C LEU A 33 -27.05 -7.96 -2.26
N GLU A 34 -28.27 -7.42 -2.42
CA GLU A 34 -29.28 -7.99 -3.31
C GLU A 34 -28.82 -7.98 -4.77
N LYS A 35 -28.19 -6.89 -5.25
CA LYS A 35 -27.62 -6.86 -6.60
C LYS A 35 -26.56 -7.94 -6.81
N ILE A 36 -25.63 -8.10 -5.88
CA ILE A 36 -24.58 -9.12 -5.94
C ILE A 36 -25.18 -10.52 -5.93
N LYS A 37 -26.17 -10.76 -5.09
CA LYS A 37 -26.88 -12.04 -4.93
C LYS A 37 -27.60 -12.49 -6.20
N HIS A 38 -28.05 -11.55 -7.06
CA HIS A 38 -28.72 -11.89 -8.31
C HIS A 38 -27.76 -12.27 -9.45
N VAL A 39 -26.47 -12.17 -9.26
CA VAL A 39 -25.46 -12.59 -10.26
C VAL A 39 -25.18 -14.08 -10.09
N GLU A 40 -25.53 -14.89 -11.07
CA GLU A 40 -25.40 -16.36 -11.03
C GLU A 40 -23.98 -16.83 -10.67
N LEU A 41 -22.96 -16.19 -11.24
CA LEU A 41 -21.57 -16.51 -10.92
C LEU A 41 -21.29 -16.33 -9.41
N TYR A 42 -21.76 -15.23 -8.81
CA TYR A 42 -21.56 -15.02 -7.40
C TYR A 42 -22.37 -15.98 -6.52
N GLN A 43 -23.57 -16.35 -6.93
CA GLN A 43 -24.36 -17.40 -6.23
C GLN A 43 -23.57 -18.70 -6.13
N LYS A 44 -22.97 -19.14 -7.25
CA LYS A 44 -22.15 -20.35 -7.30
C LYS A 44 -20.93 -20.22 -6.40
N LEU A 45 -20.12 -19.16 -6.59
CA LEU A 45 -18.86 -18.96 -5.88
C LEU A 45 -19.06 -18.81 -4.37
N PHE A 46 -20.09 -18.06 -3.93
CA PHE A 46 -20.38 -17.91 -2.50
C PHE A 46 -20.88 -19.19 -1.86
N LYS A 47 -21.69 -19.98 -2.56
CA LYS A 47 -22.12 -21.29 -2.08
C LYS A 47 -20.94 -22.25 -1.89
N GLU A 48 -20.00 -22.25 -2.83
CA GLU A 48 -18.79 -23.07 -2.76
C GLU A 48 -17.83 -22.60 -1.66
N SER A 49 -17.69 -21.28 -1.47
CA SER A 49 -16.77 -20.70 -0.50
C SER A 49 -17.27 -20.74 0.94
N TYR A 50 -18.58 -20.83 1.13
CA TYR A 50 -19.22 -20.84 2.44
C TYR A 50 -20.18 -22.04 2.59
N PRO A 51 -19.66 -23.29 2.57
CA PRO A 51 -20.49 -24.49 2.63
C PRO A 51 -21.26 -24.56 3.95
N GLY A 52 -22.54 -24.88 3.85
CA GLY A 52 -23.42 -24.99 5.03
C GLY A 52 -23.96 -23.66 5.59
N VAL A 53 -23.52 -22.52 5.06
CA VAL A 53 -24.07 -21.22 5.46
C VAL A 53 -25.34 -20.94 4.66
N LYS A 54 -26.47 -20.78 5.37
CA LYS A 54 -27.79 -20.58 4.75
C LYS A 54 -27.86 -19.27 3.96
N GLU A 55 -27.29 -18.19 4.49
CA GLU A 55 -27.22 -16.87 3.82
C GLU A 55 -25.76 -16.38 3.79
N PRO A 56 -25.03 -16.69 2.71
CA PRO A 56 -23.63 -16.33 2.62
C PRO A 56 -23.39 -14.88 2.17
N PHE A 57 -24.41 -14.19 1.64
CA PHE A 57 -24.29 -12.81 1.15
C PHE A 57 -24.42 -11.81 2.30
N THR A 58 -23.34 -11.63 3.02
CA THR A 58 -23.21 -10.64 4.10
C THR A 58 -22.08 -9.69 3.81
N VAL A 59 -22.12 -8.49 4.38
CA VAL A 59 -21.01 -7.51 4.29
C VAL A 59 -19.69 -8.15 4.70
N ASN A 60 -19.69 -8.87 5.83
CA ASN A 60 -18.49 -9.53 6.33
C ASN A 60 -17.91 -10.56 5.34
N ASN A 61 -18.76 -11.38 4.72
CA ASN A 61 -18.29 -12.36 3.73
C ASN A 61 -17.80 -11.70 2.44
N ILE A 62 -18.39 -10.58 2.02
CA ILE A 62 -17.87 -9.76 0.91
C ILE A 62 -16.47 -9.22 1.27
N GLN A 63 -16.30 -8.66 2.45
CA GLN A 63 -14.99 -8.16 2.92
C GLN A 63 -13.94 -9.27 2.96
N ARG A 64 -14.30 -10.44 3.46
CA ARG A 64 -13.42 -11.62 3.48
C ARG A 64 -13.03 -12.08 2.07
N ALA A 65 -13.99 -12.09 1.13
CA ALA A 65 -13.72 -12.43 -0.27
C ALA A 65 -12.74 -11.44 -0.92
N ILE A 66 -12.97 -10.13 -0.75
CA ILE A 66 -12.06 -9.08 -1.23
C ILE A 66 -10.68 -9.21 -0.57
N SER A 67 -10.63 -9.43 0.74
CA SER A 67 -9.38 -9.63 1.47
C SER A 67 -8.61 -10.85 0.96
N SER A 68 -9.30 -11.95 0.68
CA SER A 68 -8.69 -13.17 0.12
C SER A 68 -8.12 -12.91 -1.27
N PHE A 69 -8.84 -12.16 -2.11
CA PHE A 69 -8.34 -11.74 -3.42
C PHE A 69 -7.08 -10.88 -3.28
N ILE A 70 -7.10 -9.85 -2.44
CA ILE A 70 -5.93 -8.98 -2.21
C ILE A 70 -4.72 -9.81 -1.72
N LYS A 71 -4.94 -10.74 -0.78
CA LYS A 71 -3.89 -11.63 -0.28
C LYS A 71 -3.34 -12.59 -1.34
N SER A 72 -4.11 -12.89 -2.39
CA SER A 72 -3.67 -13.73 -3.51
C SER A 72 -2.78 -12.99 -4.51
N ILE A 73 -2.76 -11.66 -4.48
CA ILE A 73 -1.89 -10.85 -5.33
C ILE A 73 -0.46 -10.93 -4.80
N ILE A 74 0.29 -11.88 -5.33
CA ILE A 74 1.69 -12.12 -4.95
C ILE A 74 2.58 -11.73 -6.12
N SER A 75 3.50 -10.78 -5.90
CA SER A 75 4.46 -10.32 -6.89
C SER A 75 5.88 -10.63 -6.43
N LEU A 76 6.29 -11.88 -6.61
CA LEU A 76 7.61 -12.40 -6.20
C LEU A 76 8.29 -13.12 -7.38
N SER A 77 8.24 -12.53 -8.58
CA SER A 77 8.83 -13.09 -9.81
C SER A 77 9.74 -12.12 -10.57
N SER A 78 10.16 -11.03 -9.91
CA SER A 78 11.09 -10.07 -10.50
C SER A 78 12.47 -10.72 -10.76
N PRO A 79 13.33 -10.12 -11.61
CA PRO A 79 14.73 -10.55 -11.75
C PRO A 79 15.46 -10.66 -10.42
N TYR A 80 15.17 -9.74 -9.47
CA TYR A 80 15.75 -9.78 -8.14
C TYR A 80 15.26 -10.99 -7.31
N ASP A 81 13.96 -11.31 -7.36
CA ASP A 81 13.42 -12.49 -6.68
C ASP A 81 14.03 -13.79 -7.22
N LYS A 82 14.18 -13.87 -8.55
CA LYS A 82 14.81 -15.02 -9.20
C LYS A 82 16.29 -15.14 -8.83
N PHE A 83 17.00 -14.02 -8.73
CA PHE A 83 18.38 -13.97 -8.25
C PHE A 83 18.48 -14.47 -6.81
N LEU A 84 17.64 -14.01 -5.89
CA LEU A 84 17.61 -14.49 -4.49
C LEU A 84 17.35 -15.98 -4.40
N ASN A 85 16.51 -16.52 -5.29
CA ASN A 85 16.21 -17.96 -5.39
C ASN A 85 17.24 -18.75 -6.23
N LYS A 86 18.37 -18.14 -6.64
CA LYS A 86 19.44 -18.75 -7.45
C LYS A 86 18.95 -19.29 -8.80
N LYS A 87 17.89 -18.72 -9.37
CA LYS A 87 17.33 -19.11 -10.66
C LYS A 87 17.86 -18.29 -11.83
N GLU A 88 18.29 -17.06 -11.57
CA GLU A 88 18.86 -16.14 -12.56
C GLU A 88 20.02 -15.37 -11.94
N THR A 89 20.88 -14.80 -12.78
CA THR A 89 21.94 -13.86 -12.39
C THR A 89 21.50 -12.43 -12.69
N LEU A 90 21.95 -11.49 -11.89
CA LEU A 90 21.80 -10.07 -12.18
C LEU A 90 22.96 -9.62 -13.10
N ASP A 91 22.67 -8.66 -13.99
CA ASP A 91 23.72 -7.98 -14.74
C ASP A 91 24.56 -7.05 -13.84
N GLU A 92 25.65 -6.51 -14.38
CA GLU A 92 26.58 -5.68 -13.61
C GLU A 92 25.92 -4.39 -13.11
N SER A 93 25.01 -3.79 -13.87
CA SER A 93 24.30 -2.56 -13.47
C SER A 93 23.33 -2.85 -12.31
N GLN A 94 22.59 -3.93 -12.41
CA GLN A 94 21.68 -4.40 -11.34
C GLN A 94 22.45 -4.76 -10.07
N ILE A 95 23.63 -5.39 -10.19
CA ILE A 95 24.50 -5.67 -9.04
C ILE A 95 24.98 -4.38 -8.39
N ARG A 96 25.44 -3.38 -9.17
CA ARG A 96 25.83 -2.08 -8.63
C ARG A 96 24.67 -1.39 -7.91
N GLY A 97 23.49 -1.35 -8.54
CA GLY A 97 22.27 -0.79 -7.93
C GLY A 97 21.90 -1.47 -6.63
N LYS A 98 21.95 -2.80 -6.59
CA LYS A 98 21.75 -3.58 -5.35
C LYS A 98 22.75 -3.20 -4.26
N ILE A 99 24.04 -3.12 -4.59
CA ILE A 99 25.08 -2.75 -3.62
C ILE A 99 24.81 -1.35 -3.05
N LEU A 100 24.48 -0.39 -3.89
CA LEU A 100 24.17 0.98 -3.49
C LEU A 100 22.93 1.04 -2.60
N PHE A 101 21.86 0.34 -2.97
CA PHE A 101 20.60 0.30 -2.22
C PHE A 101 20.78 -0.22 -0.79
N PHE A 102 21.62 -1.24 -0.61
CA PHE A 102 21.91 -1.84 0.70
C PHE A 102 23.14 -1.26 1.39
N SER A 103 23.82 -0.29 0.77
CA SER A 103 24.99 0.38 1.38
C SER A 103 24.59 1.32 2.51
N ASN A 104 25.51 1.52 3.45
CA ASN A 104 25.35 2.55 4.47
C ASN A 104 25.44 3.97 3.89
N GLN A 105 26.03 4.13 2.70
CA GLN A 105 26.19 5.41 2.04
C GLN A 105 24.83 5.99 1.60
N LEU A 106 24.01 5.19 0.92
CA LEU A 106 22.68 5.63 0.48
C LEU A 106 21.59 5.27 1.47
N ALA A 107 21.81 4.28 2.33
CA ALA A 107 20.94 3.87 3.42
C ALA A 107 19.46 3.57 3.01
N CYS A 108 19.19 3.31 1.73
CA CYS A 108 17.82 3.09 1.23
C CYS A 108 17.11 1.95 1.97
N ALA A 109 17.83 0.85 2.23
CA ALA A 109 17.29 -0.32 2.93
C ALA A 109 16.95 -0.05 4.40
N THR A 110 17.38 1.07 4.98
CA THR A 110 17.01 1.49 6.34
C THR A 110 15.51 1.70 6.46
N CYS A 111 14.89 2.31 5.45
CA CYS A 111 13.45 2.49 5.35
C CYS A 111 12.78 1.44 4.47
N HIS A 112 13.45 1.00 3.39
CA HIS A 112 12.91 0.11 2.37
C HIS A 112 13.50 -1.31 2.45
N GLY A 113 13.49 -1.90 3.64
CA GLY A 113 13.92 -3.28 3.88
C GLY A 113 12.77 -4.30 3.81
N GLY A 114 13.12 -5.56 4.12
CA GLY A 114 12.20 -6.69 4.12
C GLY A 114 11.82 -7.19 2.73
N ILE A 115 11.04 -8.27 2.67
CA ILE A 115 10.68 -8.95 1.42
C ILE A 115 9.86 -8.07 0.46
N ASN A 116 9.06 -7.15 1.00
CA ASN A 116 8.23 -6.24 0.22
C ASN A 116 8.84 -4.84 0.09
N PHE A 117 10.07 -4.63 0.56
CA PHE A 117 10.75 -3.33 0.57
C PHE A 117 9.92 -2.21 1.24
N ASN A 118 9.14 -2.55 2.25
CA ASN A 118 8.27 -1.64 2.98
C ASN A 118 8.47 -1.68 4.49
N LYS A 119 9.59 -2.25 4.95
CA LYS A 119 9.88 -2.42 6.37
C LYS A 119 11.14 -1.67 6.73
N ALA A 120 11.00 -0.63 7.55
CA ALA A 120 12.15 0.04 8.14
C ALA A 120 12.90 -0.87 9.13
N SER A 121 14.18 -0.60 9.31
CA SER A 121 15.06 -1.33 10.23
C SER A 121 14.87 -0.88 11.69
N GLY A 122 13.63 -0.79 12.16
CA GLY A 122 13.30 -0.33 13.51
C GLY A 122 11.80 -0.42 13.75
N GLU A 123 11.36 0.07 14.90
CA GLU A 123 9.94 0.10 15.26
C GLU A 123 9.15 1.12 14.44
N MET A 124 9.77 2.22 14.06
CA MET A 124 9.13 3.30 13.30
C MET A 124 8.97 2.91 11.84
N GLN A 125 7.74 2.91 11.35
CA GLN A 125 7.39 2.60 9.96
C GLN A 125 6.91 3.83 9.18
N TYR A 126 7.05 5.03 9.75
CA TYR A 126 6.55 6.30 9.21
C TYR A 126 7.68 7.31 9.15
N PHE A 127 7.90 7.90 7.98
CA PHE A 127 8.98 8.84 7.74
C PHE A 127 8.50 10.07 6.98
N ASN A 128 9.14 11.19 7.24
CA ASN A 128 9.02 12.41 6.47
C ASN A 128 10.16 12.46 5.45
N THR A 129 9.82 12.46 4.17
CA THR A 129 10.80 12.51 3.06
C THR A 129 11.20 13.93 2.67
N GLY A 130 10.60 14.94 3.30
CA GLY A 130 10.85 16.34 2.92
C GLY A 130 10.05 16.82 1.70
N LEU A 131 9.11 16.04 1.18
CA LEU A 131 8.36 16.37 -0.06
C LEU A 131 7.78 17.79 -0.08
N TYR A 132 7.29 18.27 1.06
CA TYR A 132 6.71 19.63 1.19
C TYR A 132 7.63 20.61 1.91
N TYR A 133 8.94 20.33 1.90
CA TYR A 133 9.92 21.27 2.46
C TYR A 133 10.18 22.40 1.46
N THR A 134 10.08 23.64 1.92
CA THR A 134 10.53 24.82 1.22
C THR A 134 11.76 25.38 1.91
N THR A 135 12.27 26.51 1.46
CA THR A 135 13.54 27.09 1.94
C THR A 135 13.64 27.28 3.45
N ASP A 136 12.51 27.38 4.14
CA ASP A 136 12.50 27.71 5.58
C ASP A 136 11.48 26.89 6.40
N GLU A 137 10.52 26.19 5.77
CA GLU A 137 9.43 25.55 6.50
C GLU A 137 8.76 24.40 5.73
N TYR A 138 8.15 23.47 6.47
CA TYR A 138 7.29 22.43 5.88
C TYR A 138 5.86 22.94 5.69
N HIS A 139 5.39 22.93 4.45
CA HIS A 139 4.04 23.36 4.07
C HIS A 139 3.16 22.17 3.70
N TYR A 140 2.70 21.41 4.67
CA TYR A 140 1.75 20.32 4.43
C TYR A 140 0.35 20.88 4.14
N PRO A 141 -0.32 20.38 3.09
CA PRO A 141 -1.71 20.73 2.83
C PRO A 141 -2.60 20.49 4.04
N GLU A 142 -3.55 21.38 4.27
CA GLU A 142 -4.51 21.18 5.36
C GLU A 142 -5.34 19.93 5.10
N GLY A 143 -5.42 19.03 6.11
CA GLY A 143 -6.06 17.72 5.95
C GLY A 143 -5.12 16.60 5.49
N ASP A 144 -3.92 16.92 4.97
CA ASP A 144 -2.91 15.94 4.56
C ASP A 144 -1.61 16.07 5.36
N LYS A 145 -1.73 16.02 6.67
CA LYS A 145 -0.61 16.07 7.63
C LYS A 145 -0.13 14.67 8.03
N ALA A 146 -0.41 13.67 7.22
CA ALA A 146 0.02 12.28 7.38
C ALA A 146 -0.35 11.69 8.77
N LEU A 147 0.60 11.06 9.46
CA LEU A 147 0.37 10.40 10.75
C LEU A 147 -0.16 11.37 11.84
N TYR A 148 0.15 12.66 11.73
CA TYR A 148 -0.38 13.69 12.65
C TYR A 148 -1.91 13.71 12.70
N VAL A 149 -2.59 13.46 11.58
CA VAL A 149 -4.07 13.48 11.53
C VAL A 149 -4.67 12.50 12.54
N LEU A 150 -4.00 11.38 12.78
CA LEU A 150 -4.43 10.33 13.73
C LEU A 150 -3.93 10.59 15.14
N THR A 151 -2.65 10.94 15.29
CA THR A 151 -1.98 10.96 16.59
C THR A 151 -2.05 12.29 17.30
N LYS A 152 -2.28 13.38 16.55
CA LYS A 152 -2.19 14.78 17.03
C LYS A 152 -0.84 15.16 17.64
N ASN A 153 0.19 14.33 17.47
CA ASN A 153 1.54 14.63 17.90
C ASN A 153 2.24 15.51 16.84
N PRO A 154 2.71 16.73 17.15
CA PRO A 154 3.40 17.61 16.20
C PRO A 154 4.59 16.94 15.49
N ASP A 155 5.33 16.08 16.19
CA ASP A 155 6.47 15.36 15.61
C ASP A 155 6.08 14.37 14.50
N HIS A 156 4.78 14.12 14.31
CA HIS A 156 4.26 13.21 13.30
C HIS A 156 3.75 13.90 12.03
N VAL A 157 3.89 15.22 11.95
CA VAL A 157 3.55 15.97 10.73
C VAL A 157 4.44 15.49 9.58
N GLY A 158 3.80 15.17 8.45
CA GLY A 158 4.50 14.74 7.24
C GLY A 158 5.10 13.33 7.28
N LYS A 159 4.88 12.57 8.34
CA LYS A 159 5.35 11.19 8.41
C LYS A 159 4.36 10.24 7.75
N PHE A 160 4.72 9.76 6.56
CA PHE A 160 3.98 8.76 5.79
C PHE A 160 4.51 7.36 6.05
N LYS A 161 3.62 6.37 5.96
CA LYS A 161 4.01 4.96 6.05
C LYS A 161 4.87 4.58 4.86
N VAL A 162 5.97 3.86 5.11
CA VAL A 162 6.82 3.33 4.02
C VAL A 162 6.01 2.41 3.12
N PRO A 163 5.83 2.75 1.83
CA PRO A 163 5.11 1.89 0.88
C PRO A 163 6.02 0.77 0.36
N THR A 164 5.41 -0.27 -0.20
CA THR A 164 6.15 -1.30 -0.93
C THR A 164 6.90 -0.71 -2.13
N ARG A 165 8.02 -1.33 -2.49
CA ARG A 165 8.78 -1.01 -3.71
C ARG A 165 8.70 -2.11 -4.77
N LEU A 166 7.73 -3.02 -4.64
CA LEU A 166 7.46 -4.02 -5.68
C LEU A 166 6.76 -3.36 -6.86
N ASN A 167 7.11 -3.79 -8.07
CA ASN A 167 6.50 -3.34 -9.34
C ASN A 167 6.59 -1.84 -9.63
N LEU A 168 7.56 -1.13 -9.09
CA LEU A 168 7.70 0.33 -9.25
C LEU A 168 7.61 0.81 -10.70
N SER A 169 8.18 0.09 -11.65
CA SER A 169 8.15 0.47 -13.07
C SER A 169 6.76 0.60 -13.69
N TYR A 170 5.73 0.08 -13.02
CA TYR A 170 4.33 0.12 -13.47
C TYR A 170 3.46 1.09 -12.66
N MET A 171 4.02 1.83 -11.70
CA MET A 171 3.26 2.56 -10.69
C MET A 171 3.42 4.09 -10.76
N ALA A 172 3.99 4.61 -11.85
CA ALA A 172 4.07 6.07 -12.03
C ALA A 172 2.66 6.72 -12.03
N PRO A 173 2.51 7.97 -11.55
CA PRO A 173 3.53 8.83 -10.96
C PRO A 173 3.89 8.43 -9.52
N TYR A 174 5.02 8.95 -9.03
CA TYR A 174 5.59 8.62 -7.73
C TYR A 174 5.47 9.79 -6.75
N ASP A 175 5.95 9.56 -5.53
CA ASP A 175 5.77 10.38 -4.34
C ASP A 175 4.32 10.40 -3.83
N HIS A 176 4.11 10.95 -2.66
CA HIS A 176 2.79 10.94 -2.03
C HIS A 176 1.75 11.75 -2.82
N ASP A 177 2.18 12.84 -3.43
CA ASP A 177 1.34 13.75 -4.23
C ASP A 177 1.38 13.48 -5.74
N GLY A 178 2.15 12.48 -6.17
CA GLY A 178 2.33 12.15 -7.58
C GLY A 178 3.21 13.15 -8.36
N SER A 179 4.02 13.96 -7.68
CA SER A 179 4.83 15.00 -8.31
C SER A 179 6.02 14.47 -9.11
N ALA A 180 6.52 13.27 -8.79
CA ALA A 180 7.62 12.65 -9.52
C ALA A 180 7.09 11.77 -10.66
N ALA A 181 7.40 12.14 -11.90
CA ALA A 181 6.95 11.41 -13.08
C ALA A 181 7.77 10.14 -13.35
N THR A 182 9.03 10.13 -12.96
CA THR A 182 9.99 9.04 -13.21
C THR A 182 10.70 8.61 -11.94
N LEU A 183 11.30 7.42 -11.94
CA LEU A 183 12.13 6.96 -10.82
C LEU A 183 13.39 7.82 -10.64
N GLU A 184 13.90 8.39 -11.71
CA GLU A 184 15.01 9.34 -11.68
C GLU A 184 14.61 10.61 -10.92
N ASP A 185 13.39 11.09 -11.09
CA ASP A 185 12.89 12.24 -10.33
C ASP A 185 12.77 11.93 -8.85
N VAL A 186 12.30 10.73 -8.50
CA VAL A 186 12.30 10.26 -7.09
C VAL A 186 13.69 10.28 -6.49
N LEU A 187 14.71 9.80 -7.22
CA LEU A 187 16.09 9.80 -6.72
C LEU A 187 16.61 11.21 -6.46
N LYS A 188 16.26 12.20 -7.30
CA LYS A 188 16.63 13.61 -7.09
C LYS A 188 16.06 14.18 -5.79
N VAL A 189 14.87 13.74 -5.36
CA VAL A 189 14.30 14.16 -4.05
C VAL A 189 15.19 13.74 -2.90
N TYR A 190 15.87 12.59 -3.02
CA TYR A 190 16.78 12.09 -1.98
C TYR A 190 18.21 12.66 -2.07
N GLU A 191 18.55 13.43 -3.09
CA GLU A 191 19.85 14.08 -3.25
C GLU A 191 19.92 15.44 -2.54
N ASN A 192 18.78 16.02 -2.14
CA ASN A 192 18.64 17.32 -1.48
C ASN A 192 18.54 17.16 0.08
#